data_d5ae9a54bed98b01faafbc209ca24a71
#
_entry.id   d5ae9a54bed98b01faafbc209ca24a71
#
_cell.length_a   1.000
_cell.length_b   1.000
_cell.length_c   1.000
_cell.angle_alpha   90.00
_cell.angle_beta   90.00
_cell.angle_gamma   90.00
#
_symmetry.space_group_name_H-M   'P 1'
#
loop_
_entity.id
_entity.type
_entity.pdbx_description
1 polymer ?
#
loop_
_entity_poly.entity_id
_entity_poly.type
_entity_poly.pdbx_seq_one_letter_code
_entity_poly.pdbx_strand_id
1 'polypeptide(L)'
;HTSMAIDNISLNIITEELKSQMISTKLGKPFYLGENSYAFPYSKKENEVITHGSFVFCLEPTNPFVCYTKERFDKVNETSPFFNSLKKLTNGTVTGIEKFQGERILTLHIQSDKSDITETNDSYDFILELFPNRPNCYIIAYPCEKIVSLYKEHTDLEKGIFLARNTTYHYPE
;
A
#
# COMPACT_ATOMS: atom_id res chain seq x y z
N HIS A 1 24.67 7.79 -2.20
CA HIS A 1 23.25 8.07 -1.89
C HIS A 1 22.94 7.70 -0.43
N THR A 2 22.55 8.66 0.35
CA THR A 2 22.25 8.43 1.76
C THR A 2 20.81 7.98 1.92
N SER A 3 20.63 6.82 2.51
CA SER A 3 19.29 6.34 2.85
C SER A 3 18.85 6.97 4.16
N MET A 4 17.68 7.59 4.16
CA MET A 4 17.05 8.17 5.35
C MET A 4 15.61 7.73 5.42
N ALA A 5 15.16 7.41 6.63
CA ALA A 5 13.76 7.12 6.84
C ALA A 5 12.92 8.35 6.49
N ILE A 6 11.77 8.13 5.85
CA ILE A 6 10.85 9.22 5.52
C ILE A 6 10.27 9.79 6.82
N ASP A 7 10.26 11.11 6.96
CA ASP A 7 9.67 11.78 8.12
C ASP A 7 8.24 12.23 7.82
N ASN A 8 7.55 12.75 8.82
CA ASN A 8 6.17 13.20 8.68
C ASN A 8 6.00 14.32 7.66
N ILE A 9 6.96 15.25 7.61
CA ILE A 9 6.89 16.39 6.69
C ILE A 9 7.05 15.91 5.25
N SER A 10 8.07 15.10 5.00
CA SER A 10 8.29 14.51 3.67
C SER A 10 7.12 13.64 3.24
N LEU A 11 6.53 12.89 4.17
CA LEU A 11 5.36 12.06 3.85
C LEU A 11 4.13 12.91 3.52
N ASN A 12 3.95 14.05 4.17
CA ASN A 12 2.87 14.98 3.80
C ASN A 12 3.03 15.46 2.36
N ILE A 13 4.25 15.82 1.97
CA ILE A 13 4.54 16.29 0.62
C ILE A 13 4.30 15.19 -0.40
N ILE A 14 4.84 13.99 -0.17
CA ILE A 14 4.69 12.88 -1.12
C ILE A 14 3.22 12.44 -1.22
N THR A 15 2.47 12.53 -0.12
CA THR A 15 1.05 12.17 -0.13
C THR A 15 0.27 13.07 -1.10
N GLU A 16 0.53 14.37 -1.11
CA GLU A 16 -0.14 15.28 -2.04
C GLU A 16 0.26 15.01 -3.48
N GLU A 17 1.52 14.67 -3.72
CA GLU A 17 1.97 14.29 -5.06
C GLU A 17 1.31 12.98 -5.52
N LEU A 18 1.22 11.98 -4.62
CA LEU A 18 0.55 10.71 -4.92
C LEU A 18 -0.92 10.92 -5.26
N LYS A 19 -1.62 11.81 -4.53
CA LYS A 19 -3.01 12.12 -4.84
C LYS A 19 -3.16 12.63 -6.28
N SER A 20 -2.27 13.55 -6.69
CA SER A 20 -2.35 14.11 -8.04
C SER A 20 -2.05 13.08 -9.12
N GLN A 21 -1.24 12.06 -8.83
CA GLN A 21 -0.85 11.05 -9.80
C GLN A 21 -1.77 9.84 -9.83
N MET A 22 -2.27 9.41 -8.68
CA MET A 22 -2.87 8.09 -8.54
C MET A 22 -4.39 8.05 -8.36
N ILE A 23 -5.01 9.13 -7.91
CA ILE A 23 -6.46 9.14 -7.72
C ILE A 23 -7.15 8.82 -9.05
N SER A 24 -8.11 7.91 -9.01
CA SER A 24 -8.88 7.41 -10.16
C SER A 24 -8.09 6.52 -11.12
N THR A 25 -6.88 6.14 -10.77
CA THR A 25 -6.12 5.16 -11.57
C THR A 25 -6.50 3.75 -11.18
N LYS A 26 -6.28 2.82 -12.11
CA LYS A 26 -6.44 1.39 -11.88
C LYS A 26 -5.07 0.79 -11.61
N LEU A 27 -4.97 -0.03 -10.57
CA LEU A 27 -3.74 -0.73 -10.22
C LEU A 27 -3.53 -1.93 -11.14
N GLY A 28 -2.30 -2.11 -11.59
CA GLY A 28 -1.90 -3.31 -12.28
C GLY A 28 -1.39 -4.37 -11.32
N LYS A 29 -0.90 -5.47 -11.88
CA LYS A 29 -0.36 -6.58 -11.10
C LYS A 29 0.92 -6.14 -10.38
N PRO A 30 1.04 -6.41 -9.06
CA PRO A 30 2.23 -6.00 -8.31
C PRO A 30 3.44 -6.82 -8.72
N PHE A 31 4.63 -6.25 -8.47
CA PHE A 31 5.88 -6.98 -8.64
C PHE A 31 6.88 -6.58 -7.55
N TYR A 32 7.81 -7.51 -7.30
CA TYR A 32 8.84 -7.34 -6.30
C TYR A 32 10.09 -6.74 -6.94
N LEU A 33 10.73 -5.79 -6.24
CA LEU A 33 11.92 -5.10 -6.73
C LEU A 33 13.21 -5.54 -6.03
N GLY A 34 13.10 -6.41 -5.03
CA GLY A 34 14.21 -6.76 -4.16
C GLY A 34 14.25 -5.89 -2.92
N GLU A 35 14.99 -6.30 -1.91
CA GLU A 35 15.24 -5.52 -0.69
C GLU A 35 13.96 -5.01 -0.02
N ASN A 36 12.94 -5.88 0.09
CA ASN A 36 11.66 -5.54 0.69
C ASN A 36 10.94 -4.37 0.02
N SER A 37 11.19 -4.18 -1.27
CA SER A 37 10.53 -3.15 -2.07
C SER A 37 9.58 -3.78 -3.08
N TYR A 38 8.43 -3.15 -3.24
CA TYR A 38 7.32 -3.64 -4.06
C TYR A 38 6.77 -2.51 -4.89
N ALA A 39 6.17 -2.84 -6.02
CA ALA A 39 5.57 -1.83 -6.88
C ALA A 39 4.20 -2.28 -7.37
N PHE A 40 3.29 -1.31 -7.45
CA PHE A 40 2.02 -1.45 -8.16
C PHE A 40 2.05 -0.50 -9.35
N PRO A 41 2.02 -1.01 -10.58
CA PRO A 41 1.77 -0.15 -11.73
C PRO A 41 0.38 0.47 -11.60
N TYR A 42 0.22 1.68 -12.07
CA TYR A 42 -1.09 2.32 -12.12
C TYR A 42 -1.28 3.03 -13.46
N SER A 43 -2.51 3.12 -13.92
CA SER A 43 -2.82 3.81 -15.15
C SER A 43 -4.26 4.26 -15.20
N LYS A 44 -4.52 5.31 -15.98
CA LYS A 44 -5.87 5.69 -16.39
C LYS A 44 -5.82 6.27 -17.80
N LYS A 45 -6.91 6.06 -18.54
CA LYS A 45 -7.11 6.68 -19.83
C LYS A 45 -8.28 7.65 -19.73
N GLU A 46 -8.04 8.90 -20.09
CA GLU A 46 -9.03 9.96 -20.01
C GLU A 46 -8.85 10.87 -21.21
N ASN A 47 -9.90 11.03 -22.02
CA ASN A 47 -9.86 11.89 -23.22
C ASN A 47 -8.67 11.61 -24.12
N GLU A 48 -8.40 10.33 -24.42
CA GLU A 48 -7.27 9.86 -25.21
C GLU A 48 -5.89 10.07 -24.58
N VAL A 49 -5.83 10.63 -23.36
CA VAL A 49 -4.58 10.78 -22.63
C VAL A 49 -4.42 9.62 -21.65
N ILE A 50 -3.24 8.98 -21.68
CA ILE A 50 -2.92 7.90 -20.75
C ILE A 50 -1.97 8.44 -19.68
N THR A 51 -2.41 8.36 -18.43
CA THR A 51 -1.56 8.62 -17.26
C THR A 51 -1.11 7.26 -16.71
N HIS A 52 0.19 7.10 -16.49
CA HIS A 52 0.72 5.85 -15.95
C HIS A 52 1.93 6.12 -15.07
N GLY A 53 2.24 5.14 -14.25
CA GLY A 53 3.40 5.15 -13.37
C GLY A 53 3.41 3.90 -12.53
N SER A 54 4.28 3.88 -11.53
CA SER A 54 4.33 2.82 -10.53
C SER A 54 4.39 3.44 -9.14
N PHE A 55 3.56 2.91 -8.25
CA PHE A 55 3.62 3.20 -6.83
C PHE A 55 4.59 2.21 -6.20
N VAL A 56 5.64 2.73 -5.56
CA VAL A 56 6.67 1.90 -4.93
C VAL A 56 6.59 2.09 -3.42
N PHE A 57 6.63 0.97 -2.70
CA PHE A 57 6.76 1.02 -1.24
C PHE A 57 7.87 0.07 -0.79
N CYS A 58 8.62 0.51 0.21
CA CYS A 58 9.74 -0.22 0.76
C CYS A 58 9.54 -0.43 2.25
N LEU A 59 9.63 -1.69 2.68
CA LEU A 59 9.48 -2.07 4.08
C LEU A 59 10.83 -2.45 4.70
N GLU A 60 11.91 -1.89 4.18
CA GLU A 60 13.23 -2.09 4.78
C GLU A 60 13.33 -1.30 6.08
N PRO A 61 13.65 -1.95 7.23
CA PRO A 61 13.63 -1.27 8.54
C PRO A 61 14.51 -0.03 8.62
N THR A 62 15.64 -0.02 7.88
CA THR A 62 16.57 1.11 7.91
C THR A 62 16.08 2.30 7.10
N ASN A 63 15.19 2.08 6.14
CA ASN A 63 14.72 3.15 5.26
C ASN A 63 13.36 2.80 4.64
N PRO A 64 12.29 2.74 5.45
CA PRO A 64 10.96 2.53 4.88
C PRO A 64 10.51 3.80 4.16
N PHE A 65 9.93 3.64 2.97
CA PHE A 65 9.47 4.79 2.19
C PHE A 65 8.40 4.40 1.19
N VAL A 66 7.75 5.41 0.63
CA VAL A 66 6.88 5.30 -0.53
C VAL A 66 7.30 6.35 -1.55
N CYS A 67 7.08 6.05 -2.81
CA CYS A 67 7.26 7.02 -3.89
C CYS A 67 6.45 6.59 -5.11
N TYR A 68 6.44 7.45 -6.12
CA TYR A 68 5.94 7.07 -7.44
C TYR A 68 7.03 7.36 -8.47
N THR A 69 6.98 6.64 -9.56
CA THR A 69 7.96 6.80 -10.63
C THR A 69 7.35 6.37 -11.95
N LYS A 70 7.89 6.91 -13.03
CA LYS A 70 7.55 6.46 -14.40
C LYS A 70 8.61 5.53 -14.97
N GLU A 71 9.65 5.24 -14.21
CA GLU A 71 10.71 4.32 -14.62
C GLU A 71 10.18 2.89 -14.68
N ARG A 72 10.78 2.10 -15.54
CA ARG A 72 10.53 0.66 -15.61
C ARG A 72 11.53 -0.06 -14.73
N PHE A 73 11.08 -1.14 -14.11
CA PHE A 73 11.90 -1.96 -13.23
C PHE A 73 11.99 -3.38 -13.75
N ASP A 74 13.14 -4.00 -13.51
CA ASP A 74 13.28 -5.44 -13.72
C ASP A 74 12.61 -6.16 -12.55
N LYS A 75 11.82 -7.19 -12.89
CA LYS A 75 11.14 -7.99 -11.89
C LYS A 75 12.10 -8.95 -11.24
N VAL A 76 11.99 -9.10 -9.93
CA VAL A 76 12.67 -10.13 -9.17
C VAL A 76 11.62 -11.18 -8.79
N ASN A 77 11.94 -12.45 -8.95
CA ASN A 77 11.02 -13.52 -8.59
C ASN A 77 10.77 -13.53 -7.09
N GLU A 78 9.49 -13.57 -6.72
CA GLU A 78 9.08 -13.59 -5.32
C GLU A 78 7.82 -14.45 -5.20
N THR A 79 7.80 -15.32 -4.20
CA THR A 79 6.70 -16.26 -3.98
C THR A 79 6.18 -16.24 -2.54
N SER A 80 6.60 -15.27 -1.72
CA SER A 80 6.14 -15.20 -0.33
C SER A 80 4.62 -15.09 -0.26
N PRO A 81 4.00 -15.61 0.81
CA PRO A 81 2.56 -15.44 1.00
C PRO A 81 2.14 -13.98 1.03
N PHE A 82 2.96 -13.12 1.62
CA PHE A 82 2.67 -11.68 1.64
C PHE A 82 2.60 -11.12 0.23
N PHE A 83 3.63 -11.35 -0.60
CA PHE A 83 3.64 -10.85 -1.97
C PHE A 83 2.44 -11.36 -2.75
N ASN A 84 2.14 -12.66 -2.63
CA ASN A 84 0.98 -13.23 -3.32
C ASN A 84 -0.33 -12.58 -2.88
N SER A 85 -0.44 -12.18 -1.61
CA SER A 85 -1.64 -11.52 -1.09
C SER A 85 -1.85 -10.12 -1.65
N LEU A 86 -0.78 -9.44 -2.08
CA LEU A 86 -0.88 -8.11 -2.69
C LEU A 86 -1.68 -8.15 -4.01
N LYS A 87 -1.74 -9.30 -4.66
CA LYS A 87 -2.48 -9.47 -5.92
C LYS A 87 -3.97 -9.22 -5.78
N LYS A 88 -4.50 -9.23 -4.55
CA LYS A 88 -5.91 -8.89 -4.28
C LYS A 88 -6.28 -7.50 -4.78
N LEU A 89 -5.30 -6.59 -4.86
CA LEU A 89 -5.53 -5.19 -5.24
C LEU A 89 -5.46 -4.98 -6.75
N THR A 90 -5.11 -6.01 -7.53
CA THR A 90 -5.00 -5.92 -8.98
C THR A 90 -6.33 -5.52 -9.59
N ASN A 91 -6.31 -4.58 -10.53
CA ASN A 91 -7.47 -4.00 -11.21
C ASN A 91 -8.39 -3.18 -10.30
N GLY A 92 -8.01 -2.97 -9.04
CA GLY A 92 -8.73 -2.06 -8.17
C GLY A 92 -8.49 -0.61 -8.56
N THR A 93 -9.44 0.26 -8.28
CA THR A 93 -9.34 1.68 -8.57
C THR A 93 -8.98 2.44 -7.30
N VAL A 94 -7.96 3.29 -7.37
CA VAL A 94 -7.56 4.13 -6.24
C VAL A 94 -8.57 5.28 -6.13
N THR A 95 -9.32 5.31 -5.04
CA THR A 95 -10.35 6.32 -4.80
C THR A 95 -9.95 7.38 -3.81
N GLY A 96 -8.93 7.12 -2.99
CA GLY A 96 -8.45 8.08 -2.01
C GLY A 96 -7.07 7.71 -1.52
N ILE A 97 -6.33 8.70 -1.07
CA ILE A 97 -5.02 8.52 -0.44
C ILE A 97 -4.97 9.49 0.73
N GLU A 98 -4.70 8.97 1.92
CA GLU A 98 -4.71 9.76 3.13
C GLU A 98 -3.50 9.44 4.01
N LYS A 99 -2.95 10.48 4.64
CA LYS A 99 -1.94 10.32 5.67
C LYS A 99 -2.60 10.50 7.03
N PHE A 100 -2.40 9.54 7.92
CA PHE A 100 -2.89 9.67 9.30
C PHE A 100 -2.16 10.81 9.99
N GLN A 101 -2.93 11.74 10.57
CA GLN A 101 -2.37 12.96 11.13
C GLN A 101 -1.36 12.67 12.24
N GLY A 102 -0.17 13.28 12.13
CA GLY A 102 0.88 13.17 13.14
C GLY A 102 1.67 11.89 13.11
N GLU A 103 1.35 10.94 12.22
CA GLU A 103 2.01 9.65 12.16
C GLU A 103 2.50 9.32 10.74
N ARG A 104 3.49 8.44 10.64
CA ARG A 104 4.04 8.00 9.37
C ARG A 104 3.22 6.84 8.79
N ILE A 105 1.94 7.07 8.65
CA ILE A 105 0.99 6.08 8.14
C ILE A 105 0.28 6.64 6.92
N LEU A 106 0.35 5.88 5.81
CA LEU A 106 -0.32 6.22 4.57
C LEU A 106 -1.36 5.17 4.27
N THR A 107 -2.57 5.60 3.90
CA THR A 107 -3.64 4.68 3.50
C THR A 107 -4.07 4.98 2.08
N LEU A 108 -4.09 3.94 1.24
CA LEU A 108 -4.71 3.98 -0.07
C LEU A 108 -6.08 3.32 0.01
N HIS A 109 -7.13 4.05 -0.38
CA HIS A 109 -8.47 3.50 -0.49
C HIS A 109 -8.65 2.97 -1.91
N ILE A 110 -9.03 1.70 -2.02
CA ILE A 110 -9.09 1.00 -3.30
C ILE A 110 -10.44 0.35 -3.47
N GLN A 111 -11.15 0.73 -4.52
CA GLN A 111 -12.40 0.08 -4.89
C GLN A 111 -12.08 -1.21 -5.64
N SER A 112 -12.75 -2.31 -5.27
CA SER A 112 -12.54 -3.60 -5.88
C SER A 112 -12.86 -3.60 -7.37
N ASP A 113 -12.26 -4.53 -8.10
CA ASP A 113 -12.54 -4.75 -9.52
C ASP A 113 -13.98 -5.28 -9.66
N LYS A 114 -14.88 -4.44 -10.12
CA LYS A 114 -16.30 -4.79 -10.27
C LYS A 114 -16.57 -5.74 -11.42
N SER A 115 -15.60 -5.92 -12.31
CA SER A 115 -15.73 -6.87 -13.42
C SER A 115 -15.38 -8.29 -12.99
N ASP A 116 -14.77 -8.48 -11.84
CA ASP A 116 -14.40 -9.79 -11.31
C ASP A 116 -15.57 -10.38 -10.51
N ILE A 117 -16.27 -11.34 -11.09
CA ILE A 117 -17.43 -11.97 -10.47
C ILE A 117 -17.07 -12.82 -9.24
N THR A 118 -15.78 -13.13 -9.06
CA THR A 118 -15.33 -13.89 -7.88
C THR A 118 -15.00 -12.99 -6.69
N GLU A 119 -14.93 -11.68 -6.91
CA GLU A 119 -14.61 -10.72 -5.85
C GLU A 119 -15.81 -10.56 -4.91
N THR A 120 -15.59 -10.83 -3.62
CA THR A 120 -16.64 -10.77 -2.60
C THR A 120 -16.55 -9.51 -1.74
N ASN A 121 -15.50 -8.72 -1.87
CA ASN A 121 -15.31 -7.50 -1.09
C ASN A 121 -15.59 -6.26 -1.94
N ASP A 122 -16.21 -5.25 -1.33
CA ASP A 122 -16.55 -4.00 -2.02
C ASP A 122 -15.34 -3.11 -2.24
N SER A 123 -14.44 -3.09 -1.27
CA SER A 123 -13.26 -2.23 -1.30
C SER A 123 -12.21 -2.74 -0.33
N TYR A 124 -11.04 -2.12 -0.43
CA TYR A 124 -9.90 -2.41 0.44
C TYR A 124 -9.24 -1.11 0.88
N ASP A 125 -8.68 -1.12 2.08
CA ASP A 125 -7.72 -0.11 2.51
C ASP A 125 -6.35 -0.76 2.54
N PHE A 126 -5.39 -0.15 1.87
CA PHE A 126 -3.99 -0.55 1.93
C PHE A 126 -3.26 0.42 2.84
N ILE A 127 -2.87 -0.04 4.02
CA ILE A 127 -2.29 0.78 5.08
C ILE A 127 -0.81 0.50 5.17
N LEU A 128 0.01 1.54 5.05
CA LEU A 128 1.46 1.46 5.13
C LEU A 128 1.93 2.21 6.37
N GLU A 129 2.55 1.48 7.30
CA GLU A 129 3.18 2.04 8.49
C GLU A 129 4.68 2.17 8.22
N LEU A 130 5.13 3.39 7.98
CA LEU A 130 6.52 3.66 7.61
C LEU A 130 7.37 4.03 8.83
N PHE A 131 7.22 3.24 9.90
CA PHE A 131 7.97 3.44 11.14
C PHE A 131 9.38 2.86 10.99
N PRO A 132 10.44 3.64 11.26
CA PRO A 132 11.80 3.08 11.27
C PRO A 132 11.88 1.89 12.23
N ASN A 133 12.66 0.89 11.85
CA ASN A 133 12.89 -0.36 12.58
C ASN A 133 11.71 -1.32 12.62
N ARG A 134 10.49 -0.87 12.39
CA ARG A 134 9.31 -1.75 12.39
C ARG A 134 8.26 -1.34 11.36
N PRO A 135 8.66 -1.16 10.09
CA PRO A 135 7.66 -0.88 9.05
C PRO A 135 6.74 -2.07 8.87
N ASN A 136 5.50 -1.77 8.49
CA ASN A 136 4.52 -2.82 8.27
C ASN A 136 3.49 -2.35 7.25
N CYS A 137 2.70 -3.27 6.75
CA CYS A 137 1.55 -2.90 5.94
C CYS A 137 0.43 -3.91 6.10
N TYR A 138 -0.79 -3.44 5.87
CA TYR A 138 -2.01 -4.19 6.06
C TYR A 138 -2.95 -3.94 4.90
N ILE A 139 -3.70 -4.97 4.52
CA ILE A 139 -4.84 -4.82 3.62
C ILE A 139 -6.08 -5.16 4.41
N ILE A 140 -7.00 -4.20 4.49
CA ILE A 140 -8.28 -4.34 5.19
C ILE A 140 -9.37 -4.50 4.14
N ALA A 141 -10.21 -5.52 4.27
CA ALA A 141 -11.31 -5.74 3.34
C ALA A 141 -12.60 -5.16 3.92
N TYR A 142 -13.48 -4.67 3.06
CA TYR A 142 -14.80 -4.17 3.41
C TYR A 142 -15.87 -4.94 2.63
N PRO A 143 -17.03 -5.18 3.22
CA PRO A 143 -17.56 -4.57 4.45
C PRO A 143 -17.15 -5.24 5.76
N CYS A 144 -16.43 -6.35 5.76
CA CYS A 144 -16.12 -7.07 6.99
C CYS A 144 -15.20 -6.32 7.96
N GLU A 145 -14.42 -5.37 7.47
CA GLU A 145 -13.45 -4.57 8.26
C GLU A 145 -12.33 -5.40 8.89
N LYS A 146 -11.97 -6.51 8.24
CA LYS A 146 -10.94 -7.42 8.74
C LYS A 146 -9.66 -7.31 7.93
N ILE A 147 -8.53 -7.53 8.61
CA ILE A 147 -7.23 -7.65 7.97
C ILE A 147 -7.23 -8.94 7.15
N VAL A 148 -7.01 -8.83 5.85
CA VAL A 148 -6.93 -9.99 4.95
C VAL A 148 -5.50 -10.27 4.50
N SER A 149 -4.59 -9.32 4.70
CA SER A 149 -3.18 -9.46 4.39
C SER A 149 -2.38 -8.51 5.26
N LEU A 150 -1.18 -8.92 5.65
CA LEU A 150 -0.24 -8.05 6.37
C LEU A 150 1.17 -8.55 6.14
N TYR A 151 2.13 -7.63 6.28
CA TYR A 151 3.54 -7.97 6.12
C TYR A 151 4.05 -8.77 7.32
N LYS A 152 3.75 -8.30 8.55
CA LYS A 152 4.11 -8.99 9.79
C LYS A 152 2.99 -8.85 10.81
N GLU A 153 2.77 -9.90 11.60
CA GLU A 153 1.88 -9.79 12.77
C GLU A 153 2.49 -8.86 13.80
N HIS A 154 1.64 -8.15 14.52
CA HIS A 154 2.07 -7.22 15.55
C HIS A 154 1.29 -7.45 16.83
N THR A 155 2.00 -7.67 17.94
CA THR A 155 1.42 -7.88 19.26
C THR A 155 2.03 -6.89 20.23
N ASP A 156 1.18 -6.19 20.98
CA ASP A 156 1.59 -5.35 22.10
C ASP A 156 0.68 -5.67 23.28
N LEU A 157 1.17 -6.51 24.16
CA LEU A 157 0.38 -7.01 25.30
C LEU A 157 0.01 -5.91 26.29
N GLU A 158 0.88 -4.91 26.47
CA GLU A 158 0.60 -3.79 27.38
C GLU A 158 -0.57 -2.95 26.88
N LYS A 159 -0.69 -2.76 25.58
CA LYS A 159 -1.78 -2.00 24.96
C LYS A 159 -2.95 -2.88 24.54
N GLY A 160 -2.84 -4.19 24.74
CA GLY A 160 -3.89 -5.12 24.34
C GLY A 160 -4.06 -5.19 22.82
N ILE A 161 -3.00 -4.95 22.05
CA ILE A 161 -3.04 -4.94 20.60
C ILE A 161 -2.59 -6.28 20.05
N PHE A 162 -3.40 -6.83 19.12
CA PHE A 162 -3.03 -8.01 18.35
C PHE A 162 -3.51 -7.81 16.92
N LEU A 163 -2.57 -7.59 15.99
CA LEU A 163 -2.86 -7.38 14.58
C LEU A 163 -2.36 -8.59 13.79
N ALA A 164 -3.30 -9.33 13.24
CA ALA A 164 -3.09 -10.54 12.46
C ALA A 164 -4.23 -10.68 11.46
N ARG A 165 -4.14 -11.67 10.58
CA ARG A 165 -5.25 -11.96 9.65
C ARG A 165 -6.53 -12.24 10.43
N ASN A 166 -7.64 -11.74 9.92
CA ASN A 166 -8.99 -11.86 10.49
C ASN A 166 -9.21 -11.08 11.78
N THR A 167 -8.30 -10.17 12.14
CA THR A 167 -8.52 -9.21 13.23
C THR A 167 -8.85 -7.84 12.66
N THR A 168 -9.29 -6.93 13.52
CA THR A 168 -9.59 -5.55 13.14
C THR A 168 -8.34 -4.69 13.33
N TYR A 169 -8.05 -3.85 12.33
CA TYR A 169 -6.94 -2.92 12.41
C TYR A 169 -7.30 -1.73 13.32
N HIS A 170 -6.34 -1.29 14.12
CA HIS A 170 -6.48 -0.09 14.92
C HIS A 170 -5.27 0.81 14.66
N TYR A 171 -5.53 2.08 14.37
CA TYR A 171 -4.47 3.07 14.24
C TYR A 171 -3.77 3.26 15.59
N PRO A 172 -2.45 3.48 15.61
CA PRO A 172 -1.74 3.82 16.83
C PRO A 172 -2.30 5.10 17.46
N GLU A 173 -2.33 5.13 18.79
CA GLU A 173 -2.75 6.31 19.53
C GLU A 173 -1.57 7.24 19.80
#